data_805f99fe117761d4bbb3aa8c8a8394c6
#
_entry.id   805f99fe117761d4bbb3aa8c8a8394c6
#
_cell.length_a   1.000
_cell.length_b   1.000
_cell.length_c   1.000
_cell.angle_alpha   90.00
_cell.angle_beta   90.00
_cell.angle_gamma   90.00
#
_symmetry.space_group_name_H-M   'P 1'
#
loop_
_entity.id
_entity.type
_entity.pdbx_description
1 polymer ?
#
loop_
_entity_poly.entity_id
_entity_poly.type
_entity_poly.pdbx_seq_one_letter_code
_entity_poly.pdbx_strand_id
1 'polypeptide(L)'
;VKSNDGRIDPQGTCIGMRGSRVNAVSNELNGERIDVVLWSPETAQFVINALSPAEVSRILIDEDNHSVDVIVTEDQLALAIGRGGQNVRLAADLTGWQLNIMTIEEADERHEAEDSVIRNVFVAHLNVDEATADLLVQEGFATLEEVAYVPANELLEIEGFDESTVEI
;
A
#
# COMPACT_ATOMS: atom_id res chain seq x y z
N VAL A 1 18.72 7.93 6.62
CA VAL A 1 20.18 7.73 6.57
C VAL A 1 20.51 6.51 5.72
N LYS A 2 21.66 6.51 5.04
CA LYS A 2 22.23 5.36 4.34
C LYS A 2 23.75 5.36 4.43
N SER A 3 24.39 4.21 4.24
CA SER A 3 25.84 4.08 4.09
C SER A 3 26.19 3.58 2.70
N ASN A 4 27.29 4.07 2.15
CA ASN A 4 27.89 3.53 0.92
C ASN A 4 28.86 2.37 1.22
N ASP A 5 29.23 2.16 2.48
CA ASP A 5 30.03 1.02 2.96
C ASP A 5 29.12 0.03 3.70
N GLY A 6 28.94 -1.17 3.16
CA GLY A 6 28.08 -2.21 3.73
C GLY A 6 28.52 -2.76 5.09
N ARG A 7 29.72 -2.36 5.57
CA ARG A 7 30.23 -2.74 6.90
C ARG A 7 29.81 -1.78 8.00
N ILE A 8 29.20 -0.64 7.63
CA ILE A 8 28.76 0.39 8.56
C ILE A 8 27.26 0.30 8.75
N ASP A 9 26.81 0.19 10.00
CA ASP A 9 25.43 0.42 10.36
C ASP A 9 25.16 1.94 10.41
N PRO A 10 24.43 2.49 9.41
CA PRO A 10 24.21 3.93 9.34
C PRO A 10 23.27 4.44 10.44
N GLN A 11 22.29 3.64 10.85
CA GLN A 11 21.32 4.02 11.87
C GLN A 11 21.99 4.04 13.26
N GLY A 12 22.66 2.96 13.64
CA GLY A 12 23.40 2.90 14.90
C GLY A 12 24.51 3.95 14.99
N THR A 13 25.16 4.25 13.87
CA THR A 13 26.19 5.30 13.81
C THR A 13 25.62 6.69 14.05
N CYS A 14 24.43 7.00 13.51
CA CYS A 14 23.75 8.29 13.73
C CYS A 14 23.22 8.41 15.16
N ILE A 15 22.67 7.34 15.72
CA ILE A 15 22.17 7.30 17.09
C ILE A 15 23.32 7.47 18.10
N GLY A 16 24.42 6.79 17.85
CA GLY A 16 25.59 6.77 18.71
C GLY A 16 25.42 5.93 19.97
N MET A 17 26.52 5.74 20.70
CA MET A 17 26.52 4.91 21.90
C MET A 17 25.55 5.46 22.95
N ARG A 18 24.54 4.65 23.34
CA ARG A 18 23.45 5.04 24.27
C ARG A 18 22.71 6.30 23.84
N GLY A 19 22.61 6.55 22.55
CA GLY A 19 21.90 7.73 22.01
C GLY A 19 22.68 9.03 22.11
N SER A 20 24.00 9.00 22.36
CA SER A 20 24.79 10.19 22.60
C SER A 20 24.78 11.22 21.50
N ARG A 21 24.73 10.77 20.23
CA ARG A 21 24.69 11.67 19.06
C ARG A 21 23.30 12.22 18.81
N VAL A 22 22.28 11.34 18.81
CA VAL A 22 20.90 11.76 18.59
C VAL A 22 20.40 12.68 19.71
N ASN A 23 20.80 12.44 20.97
CA ASN A 23 20.45 13.30 22.10
C ASN A 23 21.15 14.67 22.02
N ALA A 24 22.36 14.75 21.49
CA ALA A 24 23.03 16.03 21.27
C ALA A 24 22.24 16.90 20.29
N VAL A 25 21.74 16.32 19.19
CA VAL A 25 20.89 17.03 18.22
C VAL A 25 19.52 17.37 18.82
N SER A 26 18.90 16.46 19.55
CA SER A 26 17.64 16.71 20.27
C SER A 26 17.75 17.90 21.23
N ASN A 27 18.87 18.03 21.96
CA ASN A 27 19.10 19.14 22.86
C ASN A 27 19.24 20.47 22.15
N GLU A 28 19.84 20.50 20.95
CA GLU A 28 19.90 21.72 20.10
C GLU A 28 18.52 22.13 19.59
N LEU A 29 17.61 21.16 19.45
CA LEU A 29 16.22 21.37 19.02
C LEU A 29 15.24 21.48 20.22
N ASN A 30 15.71 21.93 21.37
CA ASN A 30 14.92 22.14 22.59
C ASN A 30 14.21 20.86 23.12
N GLY A 31 14.81 19.69 22.92
CA GLY A 31 14.28 18.41 23.39
C GLY A 31 13.30 17.75 22.41
N GLU A 32 13.25 18.21 21.16
CA GLU A 32 12.44 17.56 20.13
C GLU A 32 12.92 16.12 19.89
N ARG A 33 11.98 15.18 19.78
CA ARG A 33 12.29 13.78 19.52
C ARG A 33 12.80 13.62 18.08
N ILE A 34 13.87 12.85 17.94
CA ILE A 34 14.47 12.54 16.64
C ILE A 34 14.42 11.05 16.42
N ASP A 35 13.81 10.64 15.33
CA ASP A 35 13.84 9.28 14.83
C ASP A 35 14.79 9.19 13.63
N VAL A 36 15.65 8.16 13.61
CA VAL A 36 16.62 7.93 12.53
C VAL A 36 16.11 6.79 11.67
N VAL A 37 15.73 7.10 10.45
CA VAL A 37 15.13 6.16 9.51
C VAL A 37 16.18 5.68 8.51
N LEU A 38 16.25 4.35 8.29
CA LEU A 38 17.09 3.75 7.27
C LEU A 38 16.48 3.99 5.90
N TRP A 39 17.23 4.63 5.01
CA TRP A 39 16.81 4.85 3.64
C TRP A 39 16.88 3.54 2.83
N SER A 40 15.89 3.33 1.98
CA SER A 40 15.87 2.25 0.99
C SER A 40 15.55 2.81 -0.40
N PRO A 41 16.09 2.21 -1.49
CA PRO A 41 15.67 2.52 -2.85
C PRO A 41 14.28 1.95 -3.17
N GLU A 42 13.84 0.96 -2.42
CA GLU A 42 12.53 0.34 -2.57
C GLU A 42 11.50 1.12 -1.75
N THR A 43 10.47 1.64 -2.42
CA THR A 43 9.42 2.46 -1.80
C THR A 43 8.76 1.74 -0.63
N ALA A 44 8.35 0.48 -0.81
CA ALA A 44 7.71 -0.30 0.25
C ALA A 44 8.59 -0.39 1.50
N GLN A 45 9.85 -0.75 1.32
CA GLN A 45 10.79 -0.88 2.44
C GLN A 45 11.08 0.46 3.10
N PHE A 46 11.14 1.54 2.34
CA PHE A 46 11.37 2.87 2.91
C PHE A 46 10.18 3.36 3.74
N VAL A 47 8.96 3.11 3.27
CA VAL A 47 7.72 3.40 4.01
C VAL A 47 7.66 2.58 5.31
N ILE A 48 7.95 1.27 5.26
CA ILE A 48 8.02 0.42 6.46
C ILE A 48 9.01 0.97 7.47
N ASN A 49 10.20 1.34 7.02
CA ASN A 49 11.23 1.91 7.89
C ASN A 49 10.79 3.23 8.51
N ALA A 50 10.07 4.08 7.75
CA ALA A 50 9.59 5.38 8.20
C ALA A 50 8.47 5.27 9.24
N LEU A 51 7.65 4.22 9.18
CA LEU A 51 6.54 3.98 10.12
C LEU A 51 6.98 3.22 11.39
N SER A 52 8.23 2.73 11.44
CA SER A 52 8.75 2.05 12.62
C SER A 52 8.54 2.92 13.89
N PRO A 53 8.16 2.32 15.05
CA PRO A 53 8.12 0.90 15.37
C PRO A 53 6.80 0.17 15.04
N ALA A 54 5.87 0.78 14.31
CA ALA A 54 4.64 0.11 13.90
C ALA A 54 4.96 -1.06 12.94
N GLU A 55 4.28 -2.18 13.15
CA GLU A 55 4.41 -3.36 12.30
C GLU A 55 3.39 -3.28 11.16
N VAL A 56 3.88 -3.42 9.94
CA VAL A 56 3.09 -3.36 8.71
C VAL A 56 2.80 -4.78 8.23
N SER A 57 1.53 -5.10 7.99
CA SER A 57 1.10 -6.42 7.50
C SER A 57 1.21 -6.53 5.99
N ARG A 58 0.77 -5.49 5.26
CA ARG A 58 0.78 -5.45 3.78
C ARG A 58 0.96 -4.01 3.31
N ILE A 59 1.57 -3.85 2.14
CA ILE A 59 1.68 -2.58 1.44
C ILE A 59 1.20 -2.74 0.01
N LEU A 60 0.39 -1.79 -0.45
CA LEU A 60 -0.02 -1.65 -1.83
C LEU A 60 0.46 -0.30 -2.34
N ILE A 61 1.17 -0.29 -3.47
CA ILE A 61 1.73 0.91 -4.07
C ILE A 61 0.91 1.25 -5.31
N ASP A 62 0.39 2.45 -5.34
CA ASP A 62 -0.28 3.03 -6.49
C ASP A 62 0.65 4.11 -7.08
N GLU A 63 1.34 3.76 -8.16
CA GLU A 63 2.30 4.65 -8.82
C GLU A 63 1.60 5.79 -9.55
N ASP A 64 0.40 5.56 -10.09
CA ASP A 64 -0.36 6.53 -10.87
C ASP A 64 -0.84 7.69 -9.99
N ASN A 65 -1.34 7.37 -8.80
CA ASN A 65 -1.78 8.37 -7.81
C ASN A 65 -0.67 8.80 -6.85
N HIS A 66 0.52 8.22 -6.98
CA HIS A 66 1.66 8.45 -6.08
C HIS A 66 1.30 8.25 -4.61
N SER A 67 0.54 7.18 -4.34
CA SER A 67 0.04 6.83 -3.02
C SER A 67 0.43 5.41 -2.60
N VAL A 68 0.46 5.19 -1.30
CA VAL A 68 0.76 3.89 -0.70
C VAL A 68 -0.28 3.59 0.36
N ASP A 69 -1.00 2.50 0.17
CA ASP A 69 -1.89 1.96 1.18
C ASP A 69 -1.11 1.02 2.10
N VAL A 70 -1.08 1.36 3.37
CA VAL A 70 -0.36 0.64 4.41
C VAL A 70 -1.36 -0.06 5.30
N ILE A 71 -1.38 -1.39 5.23
CA ILE A 71 -2.31 -2.23 5.95
C ILE A 71 -1.63 -2.76 7.20
N VAL A 72 -2.26 -2.49 8.34
CA VAL A 72 -1.77 -2.87 9.66
C VAL A 72 -2.83 -3.64 10.44
N THR A 73 -2.44 -4.32 11.50
CA THR A 73 -3.40 -4.87 12.46
C THR A 73 -3.99 -3.75 13.32
N GLU A 74 -5.17 -3.96 13.89
CA GLU A 74 -5.89 -2.95 14.69
C GLU A 74 -5.05 -2.41 15.85
N ASP A 75 -4.28 -3.27 16.52
CA ASP A 75 -3.38 -2.89 17.60
C ASP A 75 -2.21 -2.00 17.15
N GLN A 76 -1.81 -2.06 15.88
CA GLN A 76 -0.74 -1.25 15.30
C GLN A 76 -1.23 0.08 14.70
N LEU A 77 -2.55 0.20 14.43
CA LEU A 77 -3.13 1.37 13.76
C LEU A 77 -2.80 2.68 14.47
N ALA A 78 -3.04 2.74 15.77
CA ALA A 78 -2.77 3.94 16.56
C ALA A 78 -1.28 4.32 16.59
N LEU A 79 -0.40 3.32 16.55
CA LEU A 79 1.05 3.51 16.54
C LEU A 79 1.52 4.02 15.18
N ALA A 80 1.00 3.44 14.08
CA ALA A 80 1.33 3.84 12.71
C ALA A 80 0.88 5.28 12.42
N ILE A 81 -0.34 5.65 12.82
CA ILE A 81 -0.88 7.00 12.64
C ILE A 81 -0.15 7.99 13.55
N GLY A 82 0.09 7.60 14.80
CA GLY A 82 0.65 8.46 15.83
C GLY A 82 -0.34 9.50 16.36
N ARG A 83 0.09 10.23 17.40
CA ARG A 83 -0.75 11.24 18.04
C ARG A 83 -1.11 12.37 17.07
N GLY A 84 -2.40 12.53 16.79
CA GLY A 84 -2.90 13.56 15.86
C GLY A 84 -2.40 13.39 14.42
N GLY A 85 -2.08 12.17 14.01
CA GLY A 85 -1.57 11.87 12.67
C GLY A 85 -0.10 12.28 12.45
N GLN A 86 0.64 12.56 13.50
CA GLN A 86 2.01 13.08 13.39
C GLN A 86 2.96 12.08 12.74
N ASN A 87 2.87 10.79 13.10
CA ASN A 87 3.78 9.78 12.58
C ASN A 87 3.58 9.55 11.08
N VAL A 88 2.33 9.32 10.65
CA VAL A 88 2.03 9.12 9.23
C VAL A 88 2.37 10.35 8.39
N ARG A 89 2.14 11.55 8.89
CA ARG A 89 2.50 12.79 8.18
C ARG A 89 4.00 12.93 8.01
N LEU A 90 4.79 12.70 9.07
CA LEU A 90 6.25 12.74 8.99
C LEU A 90 6.80 11.65 8.05
N ALA A 91 6.22 10.46 8.06
CA ALA A 91 6.59 9.38 7.14
C ALA A 91 6.26 9.76 5.68
N ALA A 92 5.10 10.37 5.43
CA ALA A 92 4.71 10.86 4.12
C ALA A 92 5.67 11.97 3.62
N ASP A 93 5.96 12.95 4.46
CA ASP A 93 6.89 14.04 4.13
C ASP A 93 8.32 13.51 3.85
N LEU A 94 8.76 12.48 4.60
CA LEU A 94 10.08 11.89 4.45
C LEU A 94 10.21 11.06 3.18
N THR A 95 9.18 10.27 2.86
CA THR A 95 9.20 9.35 1.71
C THR A 95 8.78 10.03 0.41
N GLY A 96 8.04 11.12 0.49
CA GLY A 96 7.46 11.84 -0.64
C GLY A 96 6.17 11.19 -1.18
N TRP A 97 5.64 10.16 -0.52
CA TRP A 97 4.43 9.45 -0.92
C TRP A 97 3.24 9.83 -0.04
N GLN A 98 2.06 9.84 -0.63
CA GLN A 98 0.82 9.92 0.15
C GLN A 98 0.60 8.57 0.83
N LEU A 99 0.50 8.55 2.16
CA LEU A 99 0.31 7.32 2.93
C LEU A 99 -1.11 7.24 3.47
N ASN A 100 -1.81 6.15 3.16
CA ASN A 100 -3.11 5.82 3.71
C ASN A 100 -2.93 4.64 4.65
N ILE A 101 -3.19 4.84 5.93
CA ILE A 101 -3.08 3.78 6.93
C ILE A 101 -4.47 3.22 7.21
N MET A 102 -4.62 1.92 7.12
CA MET A 102 -5.90 1.25 7.34
C MET A 102 -5.70 -0.13 7.99
N THR A 103 -6.76 -0.64 8.58
CA THR A 103 -6.78 -2.01 9.10
C THR A 103 -6.98 -3.02 7.97
N ILE A 104 -6.76 -4.30 8.27
CA ILE A 104 -7.04 -5.40 7.33
C ILE A 104 -8.53 -5.40 6.97
N GLU A 105 -9.40 -5.21 7.96
CA GLU A 105 -10.86 -5.17 7.77
C GLU A 105 -11.29 -4.01 6.86
N GLU A 106 -10.76 -2.80 7.11
CA GLU A 106 -11.02 -1.63 6.27
C GLU A 106 -10.51 -1.80 4.83
N ALA A 107 -9.38 -2.47 4.65
CA ALA A 107 -8.82 -2.77 3.33
C ALA A 107 -9.69 -3.79 2.57
N ASP A 108 -10.17 -4.82 3.25
CA ASP A 108 -11.04 -5.84 2.66
C ASP A 108 -12.42 -5.26 2.31
N GLU A 109 -13.02 -4.44 3.19
CA GLU A 109 -14.27 -3.72 2.91
C GLU A 109 -14.14 -2.77 1.71
N ARG A 110 -13.02 -2.06 1.62
CA ARG A 110 -12.76 -1.16 0.49
C ARG A 110 -12.62 -1.93 -0.82
N HIS A 111 -11.89 -3.05 -0.81
CA HIS A 111 -11.72 -3.90 -1.97
C HIS A 111 -13.06 -4.47 -2.44
N GLU A 112 -13.89 -4.98 -1.52
CA GLU A 112 -15.22 -5.48 -1.83
C GLU A 112 -16.14 -4.38 -2.40
N ALA A 113 -16.02 -3.16 -1.90
CA ALA A 113 -16.76 -2.01 -2.43
C ALA A 113 -16.30 -1.63 -3.86
N GLU A 114 -15.00 -1.63 -4.12
CA GLU A 114 -14.42 -1.40 -5.44
C GLU A 114 -14.86 -2.50 -6.42
N ASP A 115 -14.77 -3.76 -6.05
CA ASP A 115 -15.22 -4.92 -6.83
C ASP A 115 -16.71 -4.83 -7.17
N SER A 116 -17.53 -4.42 -6.20
CA SER A 116 -18.97 -4.21 -6.41
C SER A 116 -19.27 -3.13 -7.46
N VAL A 117 -18.48 -2.05 -7.49
CA VAL A 117 -18.62 -1.00 -8.51
C VAL A 117 -18.23 -1.55 -9.88
N ILE A 118 -17.10 -2.25 -10.00
CA ILE A 118 -16.63 -2.86 -11.25
C ILE A 118 -17.66 -3.88 -11.76
N ARG A 119 -18.15 -4.77 -10.88
CA ARG A 119 -19.22 -5.73 -11.19
C ARG A 119 -20.44 -5.06 -11.80
N ASN A 120 -20.94 -3.99 -11.18
CA ASN A 120 -22.08 -3.25 -11.68
C ASN A 120 -21.83 -2.64 -13.07
N VAL A 121 -20.60 -2.17 -13.34
CA VAL A 121 -20.20 -1.68 -14.66
C VAL A 121 -20.24 -2.81 -15.69
N PHE A 122 -19.71 -3.99 -15.36
CA PHE A 122 -19.73 -5.14 -16.27
C PHE A 122 -21.16 -5.61 -16.56
N VAL A 123 -22.00 -5.76 -15.54
CA VAL A 123 -23.42 -6.11 -15.73
C VAL A 123 -24.14 -5.12 -16.63
N ALA A 124 -23.92 -3.81 -16.42
CA ALA A 124 -24.62 -2.77 -17.18
C ALA A 124 -24.15 -2.62 -18.64
N HIS A 125 -22.87 -2.87 -18.91
CA HIS A 125 -22.28 -2.59 -20.23
C HIS A 125 -21.99 -3.83 -21.07
N LEU A 126 -21.68 -4.96 -20.44
CA LEU A 126 -21.46 -6.24 -21.14
C LEU A 126 -22.73 -7.07 -21.22
N ASN A 127 -23.83 -6.65 -20.60
CA ASN A 127 -25.09 -7.37 -20.55
C ASN A 127 -24.98 -8.83 -20.05
N VAL A 128 -24.01 -9.05 -19.15
CA VAL A 128 -23.77 -10.34 -18.48
C VAL A 128 -24.54 -10.38 -17.14
N ASP A 129 -24.73 -11.58 -16.60
CA ASP A 129 -25.30 -11.73 -15.26
C ASP A 129 -24.27 -11.42 -14.16
N GLU A 130 -24.74 -11.29 -12.92
CA GLU A 130 -23.89 -10.98 -11.77
C GLU A 130 -22.79 -12.04 -11.55
N ALA A 131 -23.10 -13.32 -11.79
CA ALA A 131 -22.14 -14.40 -11.59
C ALA A 131 -20.99 -14.34 -12.60
N THR A 132 -21.30 -14.02 -13.84
CA THR A 132 -20.31 -13.81 -14.90
C THR A 132 -19.45 -12.56 -14.62
N ALA A 133 -20.08 -11.47 -14.15
CA ALA A 133 -19.36 -10.26 -13.77
C ALA A 133 -18.44 -10.49 -12.55
N ASP A 134 -18.87 -11.29 -11.58
CA ASP A 134 -18.04 -11.71 -10.45
C ASP A 134 -16.80 -12.50 -10.89
N LEU A 135 -16.96 -13.41 -11.85
CA LEU A 135 -15.84 -14.17 -12.39
C LEU A 135 -14.80 -13.25 -13.05
N LEU A 136 -15.25 -12.25 -13.85
CA LEU A 136 -14.34 -11.28 -14.46
C LEU A 136 -13.55 -10.49 -13.40
N VAL A 137 -14.22 -10.05 -12.33
CA VAL A 137 -13.55 -9.34 -11.23
C VAL A 137 -12.55 -10.26 -10.52
N GLN A 138 -12.90 -11.52 -10.25
CA GLN A 138 -12.01 -12.50 -9.62
C GLN A 138 -10.78 -12.84 -10.47
N GLU A 139 -10.92 -12.82 -11.81
CA GLU A 139 -9.79 -12.99 -12.74
C GLU A 139 -8.93 -11.72 -12.88
N GLY A 140 -9.32 -10.63 -12.20
CA GLY A 140 -8.55 -9.40 -12.09
C GLY A 140 -8.87 -8.33 -13.13
N PHE A 141 -9.97 -8.47 -13.87
CA PHE A 141 -10.43 -7.43 -14.79
C PHE A 141 -11.04 -6.26 -14.01
N ALA A 142 -10.53 -5.05 -14.24
CA ALA A 142 -10.98 -3.84 -13.57
C ALA A 142 -11.72 -2.88 -14.52
N THR A 143 -11.54 -3.02 -15.83
CA THR A 143 -12.10 -2.12 -16.84
C THR A 143 -12.71 -2.87 -18.02
N LEU A 144 -13.68 -2.23 -18.70
CA LEU A 144 -14.26 -2.76 -19.94
C LEU A 144 -13.21 -2.89 -21.06
N GLU A 145 -12.23 -2.01 -21.05
CA GLU A 145 -11.17 -2.00 -22.06
C GLU A 145 -10.28 -3.24 -21.90
N GLU A 146 -9.93 -3.63 -20.68
CA GLU A 146 -9.18 -4.85 -20.41
C GLU A 146 -9.90 -6.08 -20.96
N VAL A 147 -11.20 -6.21 -20.68
CA VAL A 147 -12.02 -7.31 -21.20
C VAL A 147 -12.04 -7.31 -22.74
N ALA A 148 -12.19 -6.12 -23.36
CA ALA A 148 -12.27 -5.98 -24.82
C ALA A 148 -10.95 -6.31 -25.53
N TYR A 149 -9.80 -6.18 -24.85
CA TYR A 149 -8.49 -6.49 -25.42
C TYR A 149 -8.09 -7.97 -25.31
N VAL A 150 -8.78 -8.73 -24.45
CA VAL A 150 -8.49 -10.16 -24.28
C VAL A 150 -9.06 -10.95 -25.45
N PRO A 151 -8.26 -11.83 -26.08
CA PRO A 151 -8.77 -12.72 -27.13
C PRO A 151 -9.86 -13.66 -26.62
N ALA A 152 -10.89 -13.90 -27.43
CA ALA A 152 -12.03 -14.75 -27.07
C ALA A 152 -11.62 -16.17 -26.58
N ASN A 153 -10.54 -16.71 -27.12
CA ASN A 153 -10.03 -18.03 -26.70
C ASN A 153 -9.45 -18.01 -25.27
N GLU A 154 -8.94 -16.89 -24.79
CA GLU A 154 -8.45 -16.75 -23.41
C GLU A 154 -9.62 -16.57 -22.44
N LEU A 155 -10.67 -15.83 -22.83
CA LEU A 155 -11.90 -15.71 -22.03
C LEU A 155 -12.61 -17.07 -21.87
N LEU A 156 -12.54 -17.95 -22.88
CA LEU A 156 -13.09 -19.32 -22.79
C LEU A 156 -12.30 -20.25 -21.86
N GLU A 157 -11.09 -19.90 -21.47
CA GLU A 157 -10.31 -20.63 -20.47
C GLU A 157 -10.76 -20.33 -19.03
N ILE A 158 -11.52 -19.28 -18.82
CA ILE A 158 -12.10 -18.93 -17.52
C ILE A 158 -13.21 -19.91 -17.18
N GLU A 159 -13.13 -20.54 -16.03
CA GLU A 159 -14.15 -21.52 -15.58
C GLU A 159 -15.52 -20.82 -15.42
N GLY A 160 -16.48 -21.26 -16.21
CA GLY A 160 -17.85 -20.70 -16.23
C GLY A 160 -18.16 -19.83 -17.45
N PHE A 161 -17.18 -19.57 -18.34
CA PHE A 161 -17.42 -18.90 -19.62
C PHE A 161 -17.71 -19.90 -20.71
N ASP A 162 -18.71 -19.61 -21.55
CA ASP A 162 -19.04 -20.36 -22.74
C ASP A 162 -19.04 -19.46 -24.00
N GLU A 163 -19.15 -20.08 -25.17
CA GLU A 163 -19.16 -19.35 -26.46
C GLU A 163 -20.26 -18.28 -26.50
N SER A 164 -21.39 -18.51 -25.84
CA SER A 164 -22.51 -17.57 -25.84
C SER A 164 -22.25 -16.35 -24.95
N THR A 165 -21.43 -16.50 -23.92
CA THR A 165 -21.02 -15.42 -23.00
C THR A 165 -19.93 -14.54 -23.62
N VAL A 166 -19.05 -15.13 -24.43
CA VAL A 166 -17.93 -14.42 -25.06
C VAL A 166 -18.34 -13.65 -26.32
N GLU A 167 -19.47 -13.98 -26.96
CA GLU A 167 -20.01 -13.30 -28.16
C GLU A 167 -20.84 -12.03 -27.84
N ILE A 168 -21.03 -11.70 -26.55
CA ILE A 168 -21.77 -10.51 -26.10
C ILE A 168 -20.84 -9.30 -26.11
#